data_9b60e75d5a872aaebdb0f86a9dadb568
#
_entry.id   9b60e75d5a872aaebdb0f86a9dadb568
#
_cell.length_a   1.000
_cell.length_b   1.000
_cell.length_c   1.000
_cell.angle_alpha   90.00
_cell.angle_beta   90.00
_cell.angle_gamma   90.00
#
_symmetry.space_group_name_H-M   'P 1'
#
loop_
_entity.id
_entity.type
_entity.pdbx_description
1 polymer ?
#
loop_
_entity_poly.entity_id
_entity_poly.type
_entity_poly.pdbx_seq_one_letter_code
_entity_poly.pdbx_strand_id
1 'polypeptide(L)'
;MKRACLPGLALLTIGLTLAAPVEAAPSCQPGENNRSASTGLVFSGGGAKGAYEAGVALGLKERGVSVTAVAGSSAGALNAALVASGQEELLVKLWREVSNDQVYRLPWSMGLAGLLPGWITLWYLDQVGALFDLSPLRALTAEYVDLARIREAPTRLFVVALDLTSGERRVFTNRNITHDLLVASASVPGVFAPVAVDGQLLVDGGLMDRAPLLDLLELVGPVDRALTVVGYGDPTPLAPPLTLRRILERTLELALPYQIVKDAELARHRRPDVAIHLLFPSEPLFLRPLEFEGERIARAIELGRKDAHACLDRLGG
;
A
#
# COMPACT_ATOMS: atom_id res chain seq x y z
N MET A 1 32.25 68.23 -4.69
CA MET A 1 31.77 67.24 -3.76
C MET A 1 30.41 66.71 -4.26
N LYS A 2 30.41 65.63 -5.00
CA LYS A 2 29.17 64.99 -5.52
C LYS A 2 28.91 63.76 -4.66
N ARG A 3 27.78 63.74 -3.92
CA ARG A 3 27.30 62.56 -3.17
C ARG A 3 26.61 61.62 -4.15
N ALA A 4 27.10 60.39 -4.25
CA ALA A 4 26.44 59.31 -4.99
C ALA A 4 25.34 58.72 -4.11
N CYS A 5 24.10 58.71 -4.64
CA CYS A 5 23.00 57.94 -4.09
C CYS A 5 23.15 56.48 -4.51
N LEU A 6 23.16 55.55 -3.54
CA LEU A 6 23.02 54.15 -3.73
C LEU A 6 21.51 53.79 -3.95
N PRO A 7 21.17 52.96 -4.94
CA PRO A 7 19.78 52.52 -5.09
C PRO A 7 19.43 51.47 -4.03
N GLY A 8 18.30 51.68 -3.41
CA GLY A 8 17.75 50.76 -2.40
C GLY A 8 17.50 49.36 -2.93
N LEU A 9 17.97 48.36 -2.21
CA LEU A 9 17.71 46.95 -2.42
C LEU A 9 16.27 46.69 -2.00
N ALA A 10 15.39 46.50 -2.98
CA ALA A 10 14.04 46.01 -2.73
C ALA A 10 14.10 44.55 -2.33
N LEU A 11 13.88 44.25 -1.05
CA LEU A 11 13.65 42.89 -0.55
C LEU A 11 12.34 42.36 -1.16
N LEU A 12 12.45 41.52 -2.15
CA LEU A 12 11.32 40.71 -2.61
C LEU A 12 10.99 39.70 -1.50
N THR A 13 10.01 40.00 -0.66
CA THR A 13 9.38 39.01 0.22
C THR A 13 8.60 38.04 -0.65
N ILE A 14 9.23 36.92 -1.00
CA ILE A 14 8.50 35.76 -1.52
C ILE A 14 7.61 35.28 -0.39
N GLY A 15 6.33 35.64 -0.49
CA GLY A 15 5.30 35.10 0.37
C GLY A 15 5.25 33.58 0.15
N LEU A 16 5.86 32.82 1.08
CA LEU A 16 5.64 31.40 1.18
C LEU A 16 4.15 31.23 1.54
N THR A 17 3.29 31.06 0.56
CA THR A 17 1.98 30.49 0.79
C THR A 17 2.22 29.09 1.31
N LEU A 18 2.16 28.93 2.64
CA LEU A 18 2.04 27.63 3.28
C LEU A 18 0.87 26.94 2.56
N ALA A 19 1.19 25.92 1.75
CA ALA A 19 0.16 25.02 1.24
C ALA A 19 -0.67 24.60 2.46
N ALA A 20 -1.97 24.86 2.39
CA ALA A 20 -2.88 24.36 3.41
C ALA A 20 -2.57 22.87 3.60
N PRO A 21 -2.58 22.37 4.85
CA PRO A 21 -2.45 20.93 5.08
C PRO A 21 -3.45 20.27 4.13
N VAL A 22 -3.03 19.20 3.46
CA VAL A 22 -3.97 18.35 2.70
C VAL A 22 -5.01 17.96 3.72
N GLU A 23 -6.09 18.69 3.73
CA GLU A 23 -7.24 18.39 4.57
C GLU A 23 -7.62 16.98 4.17
N ALA A 24 -7.53 16.04 5.10
CA ALA A 24 -7.79 14.63 4.83
C ALA A 24 -9.13 14.59 4.11
N ALA A 25 -9.12 14.30 2.81
CA ALA A 25 -10.33 14.30 2.01
C ALA A 25 -11.33 13.42 2.74
N PRO A 26 -12.56 13.90 3.01
CA PRO A 26 -13.48 13.22 3.90
C PRO A 26 -13.64 11.78 3.42
N SER A 27 -13.22 10.84 4.25
CA SER A 27 -13.36 9.42 3.99
C SER A 27 -14.82 9.13 3.71
N CYS A 28 -15.13 8.53 2.56
CA CYS A 28 -16.48 8.14 2.18
C CYS A 28 -17.46 9.32 2.15
N GLN A 29 -17.45 10.09 1.07
CA GLN A 29 -18.45 11.15 0.85
C GLN A 29 -19.85 10.53 0.67
N PRO A 30 -20.91 11.20 1.18
CA PRO A 30 -22.29 10.75 0.99
C PRO A 30 -22.59 10.55 -0.50
N GLY A 31 -23.13 9.41 -0.85
CA GLY A 31 -23.54 9.03 -2.19
C GLY A 31 -24.78 8.15 -2.10
N GLU A 32 -25.44 7.92 -3.22
CA GLU A 32 -26.59 7.02 -3.26
C GLU A 32 -26.21 5.63 -2.77
N ASN A 33 -26.92 5.18 -1.73
CA ASN A 33 -26.68 3.89 -1.12
C ASN A 33 -27.43 2.78 -1.84
N ASN A 34 -26.68 1.89 -2.45
CA ASN A 34 -27.20 0.60 -2.90
C ASN A 34 -26.37 -0.51 -2.25
N ARG A 35 -26.92 -1.20 -1.22
CA ARG A 35 -26.26 -2.33 -0.56
C ARG A 35 -25.95 -3.48 -1.53
N SER A 36 -26.71 -3.58 -2.62
CA SER A 36 -26.47 -4.55 -3.68
C SER A 36 -25.46 -4.09 -4.73
N ALA A 37 -24.89 -2.87 -4.57
CA ALA A 37 -23.92 -2.31 -5.50
C ALA A 37 -22.64 -3.17 -5.56
N SER A 38 -22.24 -3.51 -6.78
CA SER A 38 -20.96 -4.17 -7.02
C SER A 38 -19.81 -3.26 -6.64
N THR A 39 -18.92 -3.76 -5.78
CA THR A 39 -17.81 -2.98 -5.22
C THR A 39 -16.48 -3.49 -5.73
N GLY A 40 -15.70 -2.60 -6.34
CA GLY A 40 -14.27 -2.77 -6.52
C GLY A 40 -13.53 -2.33 -5.26
N LEU A 41 -12.68 -3.19 -4.69
CA LEU A 41 -11.89 -2.90 -3.49
C LEU A 41 -10.42 -2.79 -3.86
N VAL A 42 -9.74 -1.73 -3.42
CA VAL A 42 -8.33 -1.49 -3.75
C VAL A 42 -7.52 -1.30 -2.47
N PHE A 43 -6.43 -2.04 -2.34
CA PHE A 43 -5.52 -1.97 -1.22
C PHE A 43 -4.19 -1.33 -1.60
N SER A 44 -3.78 -0.33 -0.84
CA SER A 44 -2.52 0.40 -1.07
C SER A 44 -1.28 -0.34 -0.57
N GLY A 45 -1.45 -1.34 0.30
CA GLY A 45 -0.35 -2.01 0.95
C GLY A 45 0.40 -1.12 1.95
N GLY A 46 1.69 -1.39 2.13
CA GLY A 46 2.53 -0.61 3.07
C GLY A 46 3.10 -1.45 4.21
N GLY A 47 3.45 -2.70 3.95
CA GLY A 47 3.97 -3.62 4.96
C GLY A 47 2.96 -3.84 6.07
N ALA A 48 3.37 -3.66 7.34
CA ALA A 48 2.51 -3.86 8.51
C ALA A 48 1.21 -3.03 8.52
N LYS A 49 1.14 -1.94 7.75
CA LYS A 49 -0.09 -1.13 7.58
C LYS A 49 -1.20 -1.89 6.86
N GLY A 50 -0.88 -2.97 6.15
CA GLY A 50 -1.85 -3.90 5.58
C GLY A 50 -2.80 -4.54 6.60
N ALA A 51 -2.45 -4.51 7.89
CA ALA A 51 -3.32 -4.93 8.98
C ALA A 51 -4.59 -4.05 9.08
N TYR A 52 -4.47 -2.75 8.85
CA TYR A 52 -5.61 -1.84 8.77
C TYR A 52 -6.54 -2.23 7.60
N GLU A 53 -5.96 -2.51 6.44
CA GLU A 53 -6.70 -2.95 5.25
C GLU A 53 -7.46 -4.27 5.48
N ALA A 54 -6.85 -5.20 6.22
CA ALA A 54 -7.49 -6.45 6.63
C ALA A 54 -8.71 -6.21 7.53
N GLY A 55 -8.59 -5.25 8.45
CA GLY A 55 -9.71 -4.78 9.27
C GLY A 55 -10.85 -4.19 8.45
N VAL A 56 -10.51 -3.35 7.46
CA VAL A 56 -11.50 -2.80 6.52
C VAL A 56 -12.20 -3.91 5.74
N ALA A 57 -11.47 -4.87 5.19
CA ALA A 57 -12.05 -6.00 4.45
C ALA A 57 -13.05 -6.79 5.32
N LEU A 58 -12.67 -7.08 6.57
CA LEU A 58 -13.57 -7.75 7.51
C LEU A 58 -14.83 -6.92 7.80
N GLY A 59 -14.69 -5.62 8.05
CA GLY A 59 -15.82 -4.72 8.32
C GLY A 59 -16.78 -4.60 7.13
N LEU A 60 -16.26 -4.59 5.89
CA LEU A 60 -17.09 -4.63 4.67
C LEU A 60 -17.87 -5.94 4.57
N LYS A 61 -17.23 -7.08 4.86
CA LYS A 61 -17.87 -8.40 4.86
C LYS A 61 -18.95 -8.50 5.92
N GLU A 62 -18.71 -8.04 7.14
CA GLU A 62 -19.69 -8.01 8.25
C GLU A 62 -20.96 -7.24 7.87
N ARG A 63 -20.84 -6.22 7.03
CA ARG A 63 -21.93 -5.40 6.52
C ARG A 63 -22.54 -5.93 5.22
N GLY A 64 -22.11 -7.09 4.75
CA GLY A 64 -22.64 -7.75 3.55
C GLY A 64 -22.32 -7.03 2.25
N VAL A 65 -21.20 -6.29 2.17
CA VAL A 65 -20.77 -5.61 0.94
C VAL A 65 -20.34 -6.63 -0.10
N SER A 66 -20.92 -6.53 -1.29
CA SER A 66 -20.59 -7.39 -2.43
C SER A 66 -19.31 -6.91 -3.12
N VAL A 67 -18.16 -7.49 -2.76
CA VAL A 67 -16.88 -7.25 -3.44
C VAL A 67 -16.77 -8.13 -4.67
N THR A 68 -16.87 -7.54 -5.86
CA THR A 68 -16.81 -8.26 -7.15
C THR A 68 -15.44 -8.23 -7.79
N ALA A 69 -14.60 -7.28 -7.38
CA ALA A 69 -13.22 -7.18 -7.81
C ALA A 69 -12.35 -6.63 -6.68
N VAL A 70 -11.11 -7.08 -6.62
CA VAL A 70 -10.13 -6.58 -5.65
C VAL A 70 -8.77 -6.41 -6.31
N ALA A 71 -8.10 -5.32 -6.00
CA ALA A 71 -6.76 -5.01 -6.49
C ALA A 71 -5.82 -4.65 -5.34
N GLY A 72 -4.53 -4.91 -5.51
CA GLY A 72 -3.55 -4.53 -4.50
C GLY A 72 -2.11 -4.59 -4.98
N SER A 73 -1.26 -3.91 -4.22
CA SER A 73 0.18 -3.89 -4.38
C SER A 73 0.86 -4.16 -3.04
N SER A 74 2.04 -4.79 -3.04
CA SER A 74 2.80 -5.07 -1.82
C SER A 74 1.99 -5.93 -0.83
N ALA A 75 1.95 -5.58 0.45
CA ALA A 75 1.08 -6.23 1.45
C ALA A 75 -0.40 -6.23 1.02
N GLY A 76 -0.84 -5.20 0.28
CA GLY A 76 -2.18 -5.11 -0.29
C GLY A 76 -2.47 -6.20 -1.34
N ALA A 77 -1.45 -6.72 -2.04
CA ALA A 77 -1.60 -7.85 -2.94
C ALA A 77 -1.96 -9.14 -2.21
N LEU A 78 -1.34 -9.37 -1.04
CA LEU A 78 -1.68 -10.51 -0.16
C LEU A 78 -3.09 -10.39 0.41
N ASN A 79 -3.45 -9.19 0.88
CA ASN A 79 -4.80 -8.89 1.33
C ASN A 79 -5.82 -9.14 0.21
N ALA A 80 -5.54 -8.64 -1.00
CA ALA A 80 -6.39 -8.82 -2.17
C ALA A 80 -6.58 -10.30 -2.53
N ALA A 81 -5.52 -11.10 -2.46
CA ALA A 81 -5.57 -12.53 -2.75
C ALA A 81 -6.52 -13.29 -1.79
N LEU A 82 -6.44 -13.00 -0.48
CA LEU A 82 -7.32 -13.62 0.51
C LEU A 82 -8.76 -13.12 0.42
N VAL A 83 -8.98 -11.83 0.14
CA VAL A 83 -10.33 -11.28 -0.11
C VAL A 83 -10.91 -11.87 -1.40
N ALA A 84 -10.13 -12.00 -2.48
CA ALA A 84 -10.60 -12.62 -3.72
C ALA A 84 -11.13 -14.05 -3.51
N SER A 85 -10.52 -14.80 -2.59
CA SER A 85 -10.92 -16.14 -2.23
C SER A 85 -11.99 -16.23 -1.12
N GLY A 86 -12.53 -15.08 -0.65
CA GLY A 86 -13.56 -15.01 0.39
C GLY A 86 -13.06 -15.43 1.78
N GLN A 87 -11.78 -15.15 2.10
CA GLN A 87 -11.11 -15.62 3.32
C GLN A 87 -10.71 -14.47 4.26
N GLU A 88 -11.58 -13.48 4.46
CA GLU A 88 -11.29 -12.28 5.26
C GLU A 88 -11.02 -12.61 6.75
N GLU A 89 -11.64 -13.64 7.30
CA GLU A 89 -11.37 -14.10 8.67
C GLU A 89 -9.96 -14.73 8.76
N LEU A 90 -9.55 -15.49 7.75
CA LEU A 90 -8.20 -16.04 7.66
C LEU A 90 -7.17 -14.91 7.48
N LEU A 91 -7.51 -13.89 6.68
CA LEU A 91 -6.70 -12.70 6.52
C LEU A 91 -6.44 -12.00 7.86
N VAL A 92 -7.49 -11.78 8.65
CA VAL A 92 -7.35 -11.17 9.99
C VAL A 92 -6.56 -12.06 10.94
N LYS A 93 -6.77 -13.38 10.89
CA LYS A 93 -5.98 -14.33 11.67
C LYS A 93 -4.50 -14.25 11.31
N LEU A 94 -4.16 -14.28 10.02
CA LEU A 94 -2.79 -14.15 9.53
C LEU A 94 -2.13 -12.88 10.09
N TRP A 95 -2.79 -11.72 9.98
CA TRP A 95 -2.24 -10.47 10.48
C TRP A 95 -2.02 -10.46 12.01
N ARG A 96 -2.86 -11.15 12.79
CA ARG A 96 -2.70 -11.26 14.26
C ARG A 96 -1.54 -12.15 14.68
N GLU A 97 -1.21 -13.13 13.86
CA GLU A 97 -0.20 -14.15 14.14
C GLU A 97 1.17 -13.84 13.52
N VAL A 98 1.20 -12.97 12.47
CA VAL A 98 2.44 -12.67 11.75
C VAL A 98 3.43 -11.89 12.61
N SER A 99 4.69 -12.30 12.51
CA SER A 99 5.86 -11.68 13.16
C SER A 99 6.95 -11.34 12.14
N ASN A 100 7.92 -10.52 12.54
CA ASN A 100 9.00 -10.09 11.66
C ASN A 100 9.73 -11.24 10.98
N ASP A 101 10.06 -12.30 11.73
CA ASP A 101 10.79 -13.48 11.27
C ASP A 101 9.99 -14.37 10.30
N GLN A 102 8.66 -14.23 10.27
CA GLN A 102 7.78 -14.88 9.29
C GLN A 102 7.65 -14.09 7.99
N VAL A 103 8.05 -12.82 7.97
CA VAL A 103 8.01 -11.98 6.77
C VAL A 103 9.38 -11.86 6.12
N TYR A 104 10.42 -11.59 6.92
CA TYR A 104 11.76 -11.41 6.42
C TYR A 104 12.82 -11.90 7.42
N ARG A 105 14.00 -12.19 6.91
CA ARG A 105 15.15 -12.59 7.73
C ARG A 105 16.36 -11.76 7.38
N LEU A 106 17.10 -11.31 8.40
CA LEU A 106 18.41 -10.72 8.19
C LEU A 106 19.42 -11.86 7.89
N PRO A 107 20.05 -11.90 6.70
CA PRO A 107 21.07 -12.89 6.40
C PRO A 107 22.23 -12.79 7.40
N TRP A 108 22.76 -13.92 7.87
CA TRP A 108 23.89 -13.93 8.81
C TRP A 108 25.12 -13.19 8.28
N SER A 109 25.34 -13.22 6.97
CA SER A 109 26.39 -12.49 6.27
C SER A 109 26.27 -10.97 6.44
N MET A 110 25.05 -10.43 6.55
CA MET A 110 24.77 -9.01 6.80
C MET A 110 25.16 -8.61 8.23
N GLY A 111 24.94 -9.50 9.21
CA GLY A 111 25.42 -9.30 10.58
C GLY A 111 26.93 -9.19 10.65
N LEU A 112 27.66 -10.01 9.90
CA LEU A 112 29.13 -9.95 9.79
C LEU A 112 29.60 -8.71 9.02
N ALA A 113 28.91 -8.33 7.93
CA ALA A 113 29.24 -7.14 7.16
C ALA A 113 29.18 -5.86 8.00
N GLY A 114 28.27 -5.78 8.97
CA GLY A 114 28.18 -4.66 9.91
C GLY A 114 29.38 -4.49 10.85
N LEU A 115 30.25 -5.49 10.96
CA LEU A 115 31.51 -5.42 11.70
C LEU A 115 32.68 -4.92 10.83
N LEU A 116 32.50 -4.77 9.53
CA LEU A 116 33.52 -4.33 8.58
C LEU A 116 33.56 -2.81 8.47
N PRO A 117 34.69 -2.21 8.00
CA PRO A 117 34.72 -0.80 7.66
C PRO A 117 33.60 -0.41 6.70
N GLY A 118 32.97 0.75 6.93
CA GLY A 118 31.73 1.16 6.26
C GLY A 118 31.77 1.09 4.72
N TRP A 119 32.92 1.34 4.08
CA TRP A 119 33.06 1.24 2.63
C TRP A 119 33.00 -0.21 2.13
N ILE A 120 33.48 -1.18 2.93
CA ILE A 120 33.37 -2.62 2.61
C ILE A 120 31.92 -3.06 2.78
N THR A 121 31.26 -2.59 3.85
CA THR A 121 29.83 -2.84 4.08
C THR A 121 28.98 -2.32 2.94
N LEU A 122 29.22 -1.08 2.47
CA LEU A 122 28.50 -0.48 1.34
C LEU A 122 28.78 -1.26 0.03
N TRP A 123 30.02 -1.63 -0.23
CA TRP A 123 30.37 -2.45 -1.38
C TRP A 123 29.67 -3.82 -1.34
N TYR A 124 29.65 -4.45 -0.16
CA TYR A 124 28.97 -5.73 0.02
C TYR A 124 27.44 -5.61 -0.21
N LEU A 125 26.81 -4.57 0.31
CA LEU A 125 25.41 -4.27 0.08
C LEU A 125 25.08 -4.11 -1.41
N ASP A 126 25.94 -3.41 -2.15
CA ASP A 126 25.83 -3.25 -3.59
C ASP A 126 25.90 -4.60 -4.34
N GLN A 127 26.76 -5.53 -3.89
CA GLN A 127 26.87 -6.86 -4.50
C GLN A 127 25.68 -7.77 -4.18
N VAL A 128 25.12 -7.68 -2.97
CA VAL A 128 24.00 -8.53 -2.52
C VAL A 128 22.66 -7.99 -3.04
N GLY A 129 22.56 -6.69 -3.28
CA GLY A 129 21.38 -6.03 -3.86
C GLY A 129 20.14 -6.01 -2.94
N ALA A 130 20.23 -6.53 -1.70
CA ALA A 130 19.10 -6.57 -0.77
C ALA A 130 19.55 -6.64 0.69
N LEU A 131 18.77 -6.06 1.59
CA LEU A 131 19.02 -6.10 3.03
C LEU A 131 18.50 -7.39 3.68
N PHE A 132 17.37 -7.90 3.22
CA PHE A 132 16.64 -9.00 3.84
C PHE A 132 16.30 -10.10 2.84
N ASP A 133 16.23 -11.33 3.36
CA ASP A 133 15.72 -12.50 2.64
C ASP A 133 14.20 -12.62 2.81
N LEU A 134 13.48 -12.87 1.71
CA LEU A 134 12.03 -13.06 1.64
C LEU A 134 11.59 -14.51 1.66
N SER A 135 12.48 -15.47 1.90
CA SER A 135 12.11 -16.88 2.02
C SER A 135 11.00 -17.13 3.05
N PRO A 136 10.96 -16.41 4.22
CA PRO A 136 9.85 -16.56 5.15
C PRO A 136 8.52 -16.10 4.56
N LEU A 137 8.47 -14.95 3.86
CA LEU A 137 7.24 -14.47 3.21
C LEU A 137 6.76 -15.46 2.14
N ARG A 138 7.67 -16.07 1.39
CA ARG A 138 7.35 -17.12 0.41
C ARG A 138 6.69 -18.33 1.08
N ALA A 139 7.21 -18.79 2.21
CA ALA A 139 6.61 -19.85 3.00
C ALA A 139 5.22 -19.47 3.52
N LEU A 140 5.09 -18.25 4.07
CA LEU A 140 3.83 -17.71 4.56
C LEU A 140 2.76 -17.63 3.44
N THR A 141 3.13 -17.15 2.25
CA THR A 141 2.19 -17.11 1.11
C THR A 141 1.77 -18.51 0.67
N ALA A 142 2.69 -19.49 0.69
CA ALA A 142 2.37 -20.87 0.34
C ALA A 142 1.46 -21.54 1.38
N GLU A 143 1.54 -21.16 2.64
CA GLU A 143 0.72 -21.68 3.74
C GLU A 143 -0.71 -21.11 3.72
N TYR A 144 -0.85 -19.79 3.52
CA TYR A 144 -2.13 -19.10 3.71
C TYR A 144 -2.91 -18.87 2.41
N VAL A 145 -2.27 -18.82 1.25
CA VAL A 145 -2.91 -18.49 -0.03
C VAL A 145 -3.18 -19.73 -0.87
N ASP A 146 -4.45 -20.10 -0.99
CA ASP A 146 -4.90 -21.16 -1.87
C ASP A 146 -5.12 -20.62 -3.30
N LEU A 147 -4.16 -20.88 -4.17
CA LEU A 147 -4.21 -20.46 -5.58
C LEU A 147 -5.33 -21.15 -6.38
N ALA A 148 -5.71 -22.37 -6.03
CA ALA A 148 -6.80 -23.07 -6.71
C ALA A 148 -8.14 -22.36 -6.42
N ARG A 149 -8.36 -22.05 -5.14
CA ARG A 149 -9.54 -21.29 -4.70
C ARG A 149 -9.62 -19.91 -5.35
N ILE A 150 -8.48 -19.20 -5.49
CA ILE A 150 -8.43 -17.91 -6.19
C ILE A 150 -8.82 -18.05 -7.66
N ARG A 151 -8.34 -19.09 -8.36
CA ARG A 151 -8.68 -19.33 -9.77
C ARG A 151 -10.16 -19.58 -10.01
N GLU A 152 -10.83 -20.21 -9.08
CA GLU A 152 -12.26 -20.53 -9.12
C GLU A 152 -13.15 -19.42 -8.55
N ALA A 153 -12.57 -18.43 -7.89
CA ALA A 153 -13.31 -17.37 -7.20
C ALA A 153 -14.07 -16.48 -8.21
N PRO A 154 -15.31 -16.10 -7.89
CA PRO A 154 -16.08 -15.14 -8.70
C PRO A 154 -15.50 -13.71 -8.59
N THR A 155 -14.86 -13.37 -7.47
CA THR A 155 -14.21 -12.07 -7.26
C THR A 155 -12.94 -11.98 -8.09
N ARG A 156 -12.85 -10.95 -8.92
CA ARG A 156 -11.70 -10.73 -9.81
C ARG A 156 -10.54 -10.14 -9.04
N LEU A 157 -9.37 -10.78 -9.14
CA LEU A 157 -8.13 -10.34 -8.50
C LEU A 157 -7.24 -9.59 -9.50
N PHE A 158 -6.64 -8.48 -9.06
CA PHE A 158 -5.59 -7.75 -9.78
C PHE A 158 -4.43 -7.47 -8.84
N VAL A 159 -3.25 -7.96 -9.20
CA VAL A 159 -1.99 -7.74 -8.46
C VAL A 159 -0.99 -7.08 -9.39
N VAL A 160 -0.31 -6.05 -8.92
CA VAL A 160 0.69 -5.35 -9.73
C VAL A 160 2.12 -5.64 -9.24
N ALA A 161 3.03 -5.74 -10.20
CA ALA A 161 4.47 -5.74 -9.99
C ALA A 161 5.16 -4.91 -11.09
N LEU A 162 6.37 -4.45 -10.81
CA LEU A 162 7.21 -3.75 -11.78
C LEU A 162 8.24 -4.73 -12.35
N ASP A 163 8.28 -4.87 -13.66
CA ASP A 163 9.28 -5.65 -14.37
C ASP A 163 10.51 -4.78 -14.68
N LEU A 164 11.61 -5.02 -13.99
CA LEU A 164 12.86 -4.30 -14.19
C LEU A 164 13.53 -4.63 -15.56
N THR A 165 13.15 -5.75 -16.18
CA THR A 165 13.71 -6.18 -17.47
C THR A 165 13.14 -5.34 -18.61
N SER A 166 11.83 -5.12 -18.61
CA SER A 166 11.14 -4.33 -19.64
C SER A 166 10.92 -2.87 -19.25
N GLY A 167 10.98 -2.54 -17.94
CA GLY A 167 10.57 -1.24 -17.40
C GLY A 167 9.05 -1.06 -17.33
N GLU A 168 8.29 -2.12 -17.55
CA GLU A 168 6.84 -2.06 -17.59
C GLU A 168 6.20 -2.49 -16.27
N ARG A 169 5.07 -1.88 -15.95
CA ARG A 169 4.16 -2.35 -14.93
C ARG A 169 3.40 -3.57 -15.45
N ARG A 170 3.35 -4.62 -14.65
CA ARG A 170 2.65 -5.88 -14.97
C ARG A 170 1.47 -6.08 -14.05
N VAL A 171 0.34 -6.50 -14.60
CA VAL A 171 -0.88 -6.84 -13.86
C VAL A 171 -1.14 -8.34 -13.95
N PHE A 172 -1.29 -8.97 -12.80
CA PHE A 172 -1.60 -10.38 -12.67
C PHE A 172 -3.02 -10.57 -12.14
N THR A 173 -3.68 -11.62 -12.58
CA THR A 173 -5.09 -11.88 -12.28
C THR A 173 -5.28 -13.26 -11.67
N ASN A 174 -6.50 -13.63 -11.29
CA ASN A 174 -6.85 -14.98 -10.83
C ASN A 174 -6.23 -16.09 -11.69
N ARG A 175 -6.11 -15.88 -13.02
CA ARG A 175 -5.68 -16.91 -13.96
C ARG A 175 -4.20 -17.23 -13.90
N ASN A 176 -3.38 -16.23 -13.65
CA ASN A 176 -1.91 -16.33 -13.74
C ASN A 176 -1.17 -16.01 -12.45
N ILE A 177 -1.89 -15.71 -11.36
CA ILE A 177 -1.24 -15.44 -10.06
C ILE A 177 -0.53 -16.70 -9.53
N THR A 178 0.66 -16.48 -8.95
CA THR A 178 1.46 -17.50 -8.25
C THR A 178 1.95 -16.94 -6.93
N HIS A 179 2.45 -17.82 -6.04
CA HIS A 179 3.07 -17.36 -4.77
C HIS A 179 4.28 -16.45 -5.05
N ASP A 180 5.09 -16.77 -6.07
CA ASP A 180 6.23 -15.94 -6.45
C ASP A 180 5.83 -14.55 -6.94
N LEU A 181 4.71 -14.43 -7.65
CA LEU A 181 4.18 -13.13 -8.09
C LEU A 181 3.65 -12.29 -6.91
N LEU A 182 3.03 -12.94 -5.91
CA LEU A 182 2.64 -12.26 -4.67
C LEU A 182 3.85 -11.75 -3.89
N VAL A 183 4.90 -12.58 -3.78
CA VAL A 183 6.18 -12.19 -3.15
C VAL A 183 6.86 -11.08 -3.95
N ALA A 184 6.86 -11.16 -5.29
CA ALA A 184 7.42 -10.13 -6.17
C ALA A 184 6.73 -8.78 -5.97
N SER A 185 5.38 -8.78 -5.89
CA SER A 185 4.61 -7.56 -5.61
C SER A 185 4.96 -6.91 -4.27
N ALA A 186 5.55 -7.65 -3.31
CA ALA A 186 6.00 -7.16 -2.02
C ALA A 186 7.52 -6.96 -1.92
N SER A 187 8.27 -7.17 -2.99
CA SER A 187 9.74 -7.09 -3.02
C SER A 187 10.20 -5.64 -3.25
N VAL A 188 10.20 -4.82 -2.21
CA VAL A 188 10.63 -3.42 -2.26
C VAL A 188 12.12 -3.33 -2.60
N PRO A 189 12.52 -2.68 -3.72
CA PRO A 189 13.92 -2.55 -4.11
C PRO A 189 14.81 -1.94 -3.03
N GLY A 190 16.01 -2.48 -2.88
CA GLY A 190 16.97 -2.09 -1.84
C GLY A 190 16.70 -2.72 -0.47
N VAL A 191 15.45 -3.04 -0.16
CA VAL A 191 15.06 -3.78 1.05
C VAL A 191 15.10 -5.29 0.77
N PHE A 192 14.49 -5.70 -0.34
CA PHE A 192 14.38 -7.09 -0.78
C PHE A 192 14.93 -7.29 -2.18
N ALA A 193 15.44 -8.49 -2.46
CA ALA A 193 15.90 -8.83 -3.79
C ALA A 193 14.74 -8.93 -4.79
N PRO A 194 14.96 -8.56 -6.05
CA PRO A 194 13.99 -8.84 -7.12
C PRO A 194 13.70 -10.34 -7.24
N VAL A 195 12.46 -10.67 -7.61
CA VAL A 195 12.02 -12.05 -7.81
C VAL A 195 12.06 -12.39 -9.31
N ALA A 196 12.79 -13.44 -9.67
CA ALA A 196 12.83 -13.92 -11.05
C ALA A 196 11.63 -14.86 -11.30
N VAL A 197 10.78 -14.50 -12.27
CA VAL A 197 9.63 -15.30 -12.71
C VAL A 197 9.59 -15.29 -14.24
N ASP A 198 9.61 -16.45 -14.85
CA ASP A 198 9.51 -16.63 -16.32
C ASP A 198 10.46 -15.74 -17.13
N GLY A 199 11.71 -15.57 -16.66
CA GLY A 199 12.74 -14.74 -17.30
C GLY A 199 12.58 -13.22 -17.08
N GLN A 200 11.58 -12.80 -16.32
CA GLN A 200 11.37 -11.42 -15.89
C GLN A 200 11.94 -11.20 -14.49
N LEU A 201 12.41 -9.99 -14.22
CA LEU A 201 12.92 -9.61 -12.90
C LEU A 201 11.94 -8.63 -12.25
N LEU A 202 11.11 -9.16 -11.35
CA LEU A 202 9.98 -8.44 -10.78
C LEU A 202 10.28 -7.88 -9.39
N VAL A 203 9.75 -6.68 -9.12
CA VAL A 203 9.82 -5.99 -7.82
C VAL A 203 8.47 -5.40 -7.45
N ASP A 204 8.37 -4.82 -6.25
CA ASP A 204 7.15 -4.20 -5.72
C ASP A 204 6.54 -3.18 -6.71
N GLY A 205 5.31 -3.44 -7.11
CA GLY A 205 4.56 -2.59 -8.04
C GLY A 205 4.15 -1.24 -7.45
N GLY A 206 4.10 -1.15 -6.13
CA GLY A 206 3.67 0.05 -5.41
C GLY A 206 4.60 1.26 -5.52
N LEU A 207 5.75 1.10 -6.17
CA LEU A 207 6.61 2.24 -6.55
C LEU A 207 6.04 3.02 -7.74
N MET A 208 5.35 2.33 -8.66
CA MET A 208 4.72 2.95 -9.84
C MET A 208 3.21 3.12 -9.67
N ASP A 209 2.55 2.17 -9.02
CA ASP A 209 1.11 2.16 -8.82
C ASP A 209 0.79 1.61 -7.42
N ARG A 210 0.70 2.53 -6.48
CA ARG A 210 0.55 2.17 -5.07
C ARG A 210 -0.79 1.53 -4.76
N ALA A 211 -1.84 2.01 -5.40
CA ALA A 211 -3.19 1.49 -5.27
C ALA A 211 -3.80 1.36 -6.67
N PRO A 212 -3.79 0.16 -7.28
CA PRO A 212 -4.09 -0.03 -8.70
C PRO A 212 -5.58 0.15 -9.01
N LEU A 213 -6.10 1.35 -8.72
CA LEU A 213 -7.48 1.74 -8.94
C LEU A 213 -7.82 1.81 -10.43
N LEU A 214 -6.93 2.44 -11.23
CA LEU A 214 -7.16 2.59 -12.66
C LEU A 214 -7.19 1.24 -13.36
N ASP A 215 -6.28 0.33 -13.01
CA ASP A 215 -6.28 -1.04 -13.55
C ASP A 215 -7.56 -1.80 -13.20
N LEU A 216 -7.98 -1.71 -11.93
CA LEU A 216 -9.22 -2.34 -11.52
C LEU A 216 -10.38 -1.82 -12.38
N LEU A 217 -10.53 -0.51 -12.55
CA LEU A 217 -11.63 0.10 -13.30
C LEU A 217 -11.58 -0.19 -14.80
N GLU A 218 -10.39 -0.33 -15.38
CA GLU A 218 -10.21 -0.63 -16.80
C GLU A 218 -10.45 -2.11 -17.11
N LEU A 219 -10.03 -3.00 -16.20
CA LEU A 219 -10.02 -4.44 -16.42
C LEU A 219 -11.25 -5.18 -15.86
N VAL A 220 -11.94 -4.60 -14.85
CA VAL A 220 -13.04 -5.29 -14.17
C VAL A 220 -14.36 -5.27 -14.93
N GLY A 221 -14.55 -4.32 -15.85
CA GLY A 221 -15.85 -4.05 -16.46
C GLY A 221 -16.74 -3.19 -15.53
N PRO A 222 -18.09 -3.34 -15.58
CA PRO A 222 -18.98 -2.51 -14.77
C PRO A 222 -18.85 -2.82 -13.29
N VAL A 223 -18.61 -1.78 -12.49
CA VAL A 223 -18.76 -1.75 -11.03
C VAL A 223 -19.49 -0.46 -10.65
N ASP A 224 -20.31 -0.51 -9.62
CA ASP A 224 -21.11 0.66 -9.21
C ASP A 224 -20.26 1.62 -8.37
N ARG A 225 -19.33 1.07 -7.58
CA ARG A 225 -18.41 1.86 -6.76
C ARG A 225 -17.03 1.21 -6.65
N ALA A 226 -16.03 2.04 -6.42
CA ALA A 226 -14.69 1.61 -6.04
C ALA A 226 -14.29 2.25 -4.71
N LEU A 227 -13.81 1.42 -3.78
CA LEU A 227 -13.30 1.83 -2.48
C LEU A 227 -11.80 1.55 -2.42
N THR A 228 -10.99 2.60 -2.35
CA THR A 228 -9.54 2.50 -2.16
C THR A 228 -9.19 2.71 -0.70
N VAL A 229 -8.62 1.70 -0.09
CA VAL A 229 -8.14 1.74 1.30
C VAL A 229 -6.70 2.22 1.32
N VAL A 230 -6.45 3.30 2.05
CA VAL A 230 -5.15 3.98 2.09
C VAL A 230 -4.54 3.82 3.47
N GLY A 231 -3.52 2.97 3.62
CA GLY A 231 -2.81 2.74 4.89
C GLY A 231 -1.86 3.88 5.31
N TYR A 232 -1.94 5.04 4.67
CA TYR A 232 -1.07 6.20 4.85
C TYR A 232 -1.88 7.44 5.22
N GLY A 233 -1.20 8.53 5.60
CA GLY A 233 -1.85 9.81 5.85
C GLY A 233 -1.74 10.25 7.32
N ASP A 234 -0.72 9.79 8.05
CA ASP A 234 -0.43 10.32 9.40
C ASP A 234 -0.12 11.83 9.30
N PRO A 235 -0.98 12.71 9.86
CA PRO A 235 -0.78 14.14 9.81
C PRO A 235 0.30 14.64 10.77
N THR A 236 0.86 13.78 11.61
CA THR A 236 1.81 14.17 12.67
C THR A 236 3.06 14.82 12.06
N PRO A 237 3.42 16.05 12.42
CA PRO A 237 4.62 16.69 11.93
C PRO A 237 5.89 15.93 12.32
N LEU A 238 6.88 15.91 11.43
CA LEU A 238 8.18 15.32 11.72
C LEU A 238 8.95 16.19 12.74
N ALA A 239 9.14 15.67 13.95
CA ALA A 239 9.90 16.33 15.02
C ALA A 239 11.35 15.82 15.07
N PRO A 240 12.34 16.64 15.52
CA PRO A 240 13.71 16.21 15.76
C PRO A 240 13.80 15.01 16.75
N PRO A 241 14.86 14.19 16.68
CA PRO A 241 16.00 14.30 15.75
C PRO A 241 15.67 13.80 14.33
N LEU A 242 16.19 14.51 13.32
CA LEU A 242 15.98 14.18 11.90
C LEU A 242 17.04 13.15 11.44
N THR A 243 16.76 11.88 11.60
CA THR A 243 17.60 10.82 11.04
C THR A 243 17.25 10.54 9.58
N LEU A 244 18.21 10.06 8.78
CA LEU A 244 17.97 9.68 7.37
C LEU A 244 16.74 8.77 7.25
N ARG A 245 16.63 7.74 8.09
CA ARG A 245 15.48 6.83 8.10
C ARG A 245 14.16 7.59 8.30
N ARG A 246 14.07 8.45 9.32
CA ARG A 246 12.83 9.21 9.62
C ARG A 246 12.46 10.18 8.49
N ILE A 247 13.46 10.78 7.84
CA ILE A 247 13.23 11.64 6.67
C ILE A 247 12.65 10.82 5.52
N LEU A 248 13.24 9.65 5.21
CA LEU A 248 12.76 8.77 4.15
C LEU A 248 11.35 8.23 4.45
N GLU A 249 11.13 7.71 5.67
CA GLU A 249 9.81 7.23 6.10
C GLU A 249 8.76 8.35 5.93
N ARG A 250 9.06 9.57 6.40
CA ARG A 250 8.14 10.70 6.27
C ARG A 250 7.91 11.13 4.83
N THR A 251 8.94 11.10 4.01
CA THR A 251 8.81 11.43 2.58
C THR A 251 7.84 10.46 1.90
N LEU A 252 7.96 9.17 2.17
CA LEU A 252 7.05 8.15 1.64
C LEU A 252 5.62 8.31 2.21
N GLU A 253 5.49 8.61 3.51
CA GLU A 253 4.18 8.89 4.15
C GLU A 253 3.43 10.04 3.49
N LEU A 254 4.12 11.00 2.91
CA LEU A 254 3.51 12.15 2.23
C LEU A 254 3.32 11.90 0.72
N ALA A 255 4.31 11.29 0.06
CA ALA A 255 4.30 11.11 -1.40
C ALA A 255 3.30 10.06 -1.86
N LEU A 256 3.20 8.93 -1.14
CA LEU A 256 2.36 7.81 -1.57
C LEU A 256 0.85 8.12 -1.53
N PRO A 257 0.30 8.71 -0.45
CA PRO A 257 -1.11 9.13 -0.47
C PRO A 257 -1.42 10.17 -1.53
N TYR A 258 -0.48 11.07 -1.81
CA TYR A 258 -0.66 12.08 -2.86
C TYR A 258 -0.87 11.44 -4.24
N GLN A 259 -0.09 10.41 -4.57
CA GLN A 259 -0.27 9.64 -5.80
C GLN A 259 -1.68 9.02 -5.85
N ILE A 260 -2.09 8.34 -4.77
CA ILE A 260 -3.42 7.69 -4.70
C ILE A 260 -4.57 8.69 -4.88
N VAL A 261 -4.46 9.87 -4.27
CA VAL A 261 -5.46 10.94 -4.44
C VAL A 261 -5.53 11.40 -5.89
N LYS A 262 -4.38 11.58 -6.56
CA LYS A 262 -4.32 11.97 -7.98
C LYS A 262 -4.90 10.89 -8.90
N ASP A 263 -4.62 9.63 -8.64
CA ASP A 263 -5.22 8.52 -9.41
C ASP A 263 -6.73 8.45 -9.20
N ALA A 264 -7.23 8.72 -8.00
CA ALA A 264 -8.67 8.79 -7.74
C ALA A 264 -9.34 10.01 -8.44
N GLU A 265 -8.68 11.16 -8.50
CA GLU A 265 -9.15 12.31 -9.28
C GLU A 265 -9.25 11.96 -10.78
N LEU A 266 -8.20 11.31 -11.32
CA LEU A 266 -8.19 10.85 -12.70
C LEU A 266 -9.27 9.79 -12.96
N ALA A 267 -9.46 8.85 -12.03
CA ALA A 267 -10.50 7.83 -12.11
C ALA A 267 -11.89 8.43 -12.19
N ARG A 268 -12.21 9.44 -11.36
CA ARG A 268 -13.50 10.15 -11.40
C ARG A 268 -13.78 10.82 -12.75
N HIS A 269 -12.72 11.30 -13.42
CA HIS A 269 -12.86 11.89 -14.77
C HIS A 269 -13.04 10.83 -15.85
N ARG A 270 -12.35 9.70 -15.76
CA ARG A 270 -12.43 8.62 -16.75
C ARG A 270 -13.67 7.75 -16.60
N ARG A 271 -14.14 7.57 -15.37
CA ARG A 271 -15.28 6.73 -15.02
C ARG A 271 -16.28 7.51 -14.14
N PRO A 272 -16.95 8.53 -14.71
CA PRO A 272 -17.98 9.30 -14.00
C PRO A 272 -19.21 8.46 -13.62
N ASP A 273 -19.34 7.29 -14.20
CA ASP A 273 -20.36 6.27 -13.92
C ASP A 273 -20.07 5.46 -12.64
N VAL A 274 -18.87 5.56 -12.06
CA VAL A 274 -18.46 4.82 -10.87
C VAL A 274 -18.25 5.77 -9.69
N ALA A 275 -18.85 5.46 -8.54
CA ALA A 275 -18.61 6.19 -7.30
C ALA A 275 -17.24 5.85 -6.72
N ILE A 276 -16.27 6.79 -6.75
CA ILE A 276 -14.90 6.58 -6.27
C ILE A 276 -14.73 7.14 -4.87
N HIS A 277 -14.43 6.27 -3.92
CA HIS A 277 -14.21 6.58 -2.51
C HIS A 277 -12.78 6.26 -2.08
N LEU A 278 -12.21 7.13 -1.23
CA LEU A 278 -10.95 6.88 -0.54
C LEU A 278 -11.25 6.70 0.96
N LEU A 279 -10.73 5.64 1.56
CA LEU A 279 -10.83 5.39 2.99
C LEU A 279 -9.46 5.52 3.63
N PHE A 280 -9.28 6.57 4.41
CA PHE A 280 -8.11 6.82 5.25
C PHE A 280 -8.37 6.40 6.68
N PRO A 281 -7.34 6.01 7.45
CA PRO A 281 -7.48 5.77 8.87
C PRO A 281 -8.00 7.03 9.59
N SER A 282 -9.01 6.86 10.44
CA SER A 282 -9.58 7.95 11.25
C SER A 282 -8.63 8.42 12.36
N GLU A 283 -7.63 7.61 12.70
CA GLU A 283 -6.57 7.88 13.68
C GLU A 283 -5.22 7.42 13.13
N PRO A 284 -4.08 8.00 13.57
CA PRO A 284 -2.75 7.54 13.18
C PRO A 284 -2.54 6.05 13.50
N LEU A 285 -2.02 5.29 12.54
CA LEU A 285 -1.80 3.85 12.72
C LEU A 285 -0.62 3.53 13.64
N PHE A 286 0.36 4.44 13.78
CA PHE A 286 1.61 4.23 14.52
C PHE A 286 2.34 2.94 14.17
N LEU A 287 2.17 2.48 12.92
CA LEU A 287 2.82 1.30 12.34
C LEU A 287 3.91 1.73 11.36
N ARG A 288 5.09 1.15 11.52
CA ARG A 288 6.14 1.22 10.50
C ARG A 288 6.02 0.04 9.55
N PRO A 289 6.40 0.22 8.27
CA PRO A 289 6.17 -0.81 7.24
C PRO A 289 6.79 -2.19 7.56
N LEU A 290 7.92 -2.24 8.26
CA LEU A 290 8.62 -3.48 8.58
C LEU A 290 8.56 -3.86 10.07
N GLU A 291 7.63 -3.30 10.84
CA GLU A 291 7.42 -3.62 12.26
C GLU A 291 6.09 -4.34 12.47
N PHE A 292 6.16 -5.65 12.58
CA PHE A 292 5.00 -6.52 12.83
C PHE A 292 4.86 -6.76 14.34
N GLU A 293 4.33 -5.75 15.04
CA GLU A 293 4.13 -5.77 16.49
C GLU A 293 2.67 -6.09 16.84
N GLY A 294 2.41 -7.20 17.50
CA GLY A 294 1.08 -7.79 17.68
C GLY A 294 0.03 -6.83 18.24
N GLU A 295 0.35 -6.02 19.26
CA GLU A 295 -0.60 -5.06 19.81
C GLU A 295 -0.98 -3.94 18.82
N ARG A 296 0.00 -3.41 18.09
CA ARG A 296 -0.25 -2.36 17.09
C ARG A 296 -1.02 -2.90 15.90
N ILE A 297 -0.67 -4.12 15.48
CA ILE A 297 -1.41 -4.86 14.45
C ILE A 297 -2.88 -5.05 14.86
N ALA A 298 -3.13 -5.54 16.08
CA ALA A 298 -4.48 -5.75 16.56
C ALA A 298 -5.30 -4.44 16.61
N ARG A 299 -4.69 -3.34 17.04
CA ARG A 299 -5.31 -2.00 17.03
C ARG A 299 -5.62 -1.53 15.61
N ALA A 300 -4.71 -1.72 14.67
CA ALA A 300 -4.92 -1.32 13.27
C ALA A 300 -6.07 -2.11 12.62
N ILE A 301 -6.17 -3.41 12.88
CA ILE A 301 -7.30 -4.23 12.42
C ILE A 301 -8.62 -3.69 12.96
N GLU A 302 -8.70 -3.44 14.27
CA GLU A 302 -9.95 -2.95 14.89
C GLU A 302 -10.33 -1.55 14.40
N LEU A 303 -9.34 -0.66 14.20
CA LEU A 303 -9.55 0.65 13.60
C LEU A 303 -10.10 0.52 12.17
N GLY A 304 -9.49 -0.34 11.35
CA GLY A 304 -9.95 -0.57 9.96
C GLY A 304 -11.38 -1.09 9.90
N ARG A 305 -11.75 -2.03 10.79
CA ARG A 305 -13.12 -2.55 10.91
C ARG A 305 -14.11 -1.45 11.28
N LYS A 306 -13.78 -0.61 12.27
CA LYS A 306 -14.59 0.53 12.72
C LYS A 306 -14.76 1.57 11.62
N ASP A 307 -13.66 1.91 10.92
CA ASP A 307 -13.68 2.89 9.84
C ASP A 307 -14.49 2.43 8.63
N ALA A 308 -14.45 1.12 8.31
CA ALA A 308 -15.30 0.54 7.29
C ALA A 308 -16.79 0.69 7.63
N HIS A 309 -17.19 0.39 8.87
CA HIS A 309 -18.56 0.58 9.32
C HIS A 309 -18.98 2.05 9.24
N ALA A 310 -18.15 2.96 9.78
CA ALA A 310 -18.42 4.39 9.74
C ALA A 310 -18.49 4.96 8.29
N CYS A 311 -17.68 4.41 7.38
CA CYS A 311 -17.75 4.72 5.97
C CYS A 311 -19.11 4.31 5.37
N LEU A 312 -19.53 3.08 5.58
CA LEU A 312 -20.80 2.56 5.08
C LEU A 312 -21.99 3.32 5.64
N ASP A 313 -21.96 3.68 6.93
CA ASP A 313 -23.03 4.48 7.56
C ASP A 313 -23.17 5.86 6.90
N ARG A 314 -22.06 6.49 6.48
CA ARG A 314 -22.08 7.76 5.72
C ARG A 314 -22.59 7.58 4.29
N LEU A 315 -22.33 6.44 3.68
CA LEU A 315 -22.86 6.10 2.38
C LEU A 315 -24.37 5.74 2.43
N GLY A 316 -25.00 5.79 3.61
CA GLY A 316 -26.41 5.53 3.84
C GLY A 316 -26.68 4.04 4.11
N GLY A 317 -25.76 3.32 4.75
CA GLY A 317 -25.75 1.89 5.06
C GLY A 317 -26.85 1.40 6.01
#